data_50fb511462cfe6f8065637a91d138e8f
#
_entry.id   50fb511462cfe6f8065637a91d138e8f
#
_cell.length_a   1.000
_cell.length_b   1.000
_cell.length_c   1.000
_cell.angle_alpha   90.00
_cell.angle_beta   90.00
_cell.angle_gamma   90.00
#
_symmetry.space_group_name_H-M   'P 1'
#
loop_
_entity.id
_entity.type
_entity.pdbx_description
1 polymer ?
#
loop_
_entity_poly.entity_id
_entity_poly.type
_entity_poly.pdbx_seq_one_letter_code
_entity_poly.pdbx_strand_id
1 'polypeptide(L)'
;MVLRGVSKFYAAPGMRLGYGITGNMEFLSKMREKQTPWSLNSLGAFAGELMLRDHDYIQETRDLILDERDRMEQELQNIPTFKVYPAYANFILLKI
;
A
#
# COMPACT_ATOMS: atom_id res chain seq x y z
N MET A 1 3.95 -1.24 14.83
CA MET A 1 4.57 -1.60 13.53
C MET A 1 3.60 -1.30 12.40
N VAL A 2 4.08 -0.72 11.31
CA VAL A 2 3.31 -0.48 10.09
C VAL A 2 3.88 -1.36 8.98
N LEU A 3 3.01 -2.07 8.25
CA LEU A 3 3.38 -2.88 7.08
C LEU A 3 2.88 -2.20 5.81
N ARG A 4 3.71 -2.15 4.78
CA ARG A 4 3.39 -1.59 3.47
C ARG A 4 3.83 -2.52 2.35
N GLY A 5 2.99 -2.65 1.34
CA GLY A 5 3.35 -3.34 0.09
C GLY A 5 3.44 -2.33 -1.05
N VAL A 6 4.42 -2.50 -1.92
CA VAL A 6 4.60 -1.60 -3.07
C VAL A 6 3.70 -2.00 -4.26
N SER A 7 3.13 -3.20 -4.24
CA SER A 7 2.44 -3.81 -5.38
C SER A 7 1.30 -2.98 -5.96
N LYS A 8 0.48 -2.36 -5.10
CA LYS A 8 -0.71 -1.62 -5.53
C LYS A 8 -0.39 -0.16 -5.81
N PHE A 9 0.25 0.50 -4.85
CA PHE A 9 0.55 1.92 -4.93
C PHE A 9 1.47 2.27 -6.12
N TYR A 10 2.48 1.43 -6.39
CA TYR A 10 3.41 1.62 -7.49
C TYR A 10 3.09 0.76 -8.73
N ALA A 11 1.91 0.16 -8.80
CA ALA A 11 1.49 -0.73 -9.89
C ALA A 11 2.53 -1.82 -10.25
N ALA A 12 3.29 -2.29 -9.26
CA ALA A 12 4.44 -3.18 -9.44
C ALA A 12 4.26 -4.53 -8.71
N PRO A 13 3.20 -5.32 -9.00
CA PRO A 13 2.94 -6.58 -8.30
C PRO A 13 4.02 -7.64 -8.53
N GLY A 14 4.70 -7.59 -9.67
CA GLY A 14 5.77 -8.52 -10.02
C GLY A 14 7.05 -8.34 -9.20
N MET A 15 7.28 -7.19 -8.58
CA MET A 15 8.46 -6.93 -7.75
C MET A 15 8.48 -7.73 -6.45
N ARG A 16 7.32 -8.20 -5.98
CA ARG A 16 7.18 -8.98 -4.74
C ARG A 16 7.84 -8.30 -3.54
N LEU A 17 7.69 -6.98 -3.44
CA LEU A 17 8.32 -6.14 -2.44
C LEU A 17 7.28 -5.60 -1.44
N GLY A 18 7.67 -5.61 -0.17
CA GLY A 18 7.00 -4.94 0.93
C GLY A 18 8.00 -4.55 1.99
N TYR A 19 7.61 -3.67 2.87
CA TYR A 19 8.45 -3.22 3.98
C TYR A 19 7.66 -3.01 5.26
N GLY A 20 8.35 -3.07 6.38
CA GLY A 20 7.80 -2.78 7.70
C GLY A 20 8.56 -1.66 8.39
N ILE A 21 7.85 -0.83 9.13
CA ILE A 21 8.43 0.24 9.95
C ILE A 21 8.04 0.00 11.40
N THR A 22 9.03 -0.01 12.28
CA THR A 22 8.82 -0.15 13.73
C THR A 22 9.88 0.62 14.50
N GLY A 23 9.49 1.23 15.61
CA GLY A 23 10.42 1.80 16.60
C GLY A 23 10.90 0.78 17.64
N ASN A 24 10.38 -0.46 17.64
CA ASN A 24 10.79 -1.50 18.57
C ASN A 24 12.01 -2.25 18.03
N MET A 25 13.20 -1.90 18.52
CA MET A 25 14.48 -2.45 18.06
C MET A 25 14.66 -3.92 18.44
N GLU A 26 14.13 -4.36 19.58
CA GLU A 26 14.16 -5.76 20.00
C GLU A 26 13.35 -6.64 19.04
N PHE A 27 12.13 -6.18 18.70
CA PHE A 27 11.28 -6.84 17.72
C PHE A 27 11.96 -6.90 16.34
N LEU A 28 12.57 -5.81 15.91
CA LEU A 28 13.28 -5.75 14.63
C LEU A 28 14.46 -6.74 14.58
N SER A 29 15.23 -6.85 15.67
CA SER A 29 16.31 -7.82 15.77
C SER A 29 15.81 -9.26 15.63
N LYS A 30 14.76 -9.62 16.36
CA LYS A 30 14.13 -10.93 16.28
C LYS A 30 13.59 -11.25 14.88
N MET A 31 13.01 -10.25 14.20
CA MET A 31 12.55 -10.42 12.83
C MET A 31 13.71 -10.69 11.86
N ARG A 32 14.81 -9.96 11.99
CA ARG A 32 16.02 -10.17 11.17
C ARG A 32 16.63 -11.56 11.38
N GLU A 33 16.68 -12.05 12.61
CA GLU A 33 17.17 -13.40 12.94
C GLU A 33 16.32 -14.51 12.31
N LYS A 34 15.01 -14.26 12.15
CA LYS A 34 14.05 -15.22 11.58
C LYS A 34 13.90 -15.08 10.06
N GLN A 35 14.47 -14.04 9.48
CA GLN A 35 14.38 -13.82 8.04
C GLN A 35 15.12 -14.93 7.29
N THR A 36 14.42 -15.54 6.32
CA THR A 36 15.04 -16.55 5.46
C THR A 36 16.09 -15.90 4.54
N PRO A 37 17.26 -16.53 4.35
CA PRO A 37 18.22 -16.08 3.35
C PRO A 37 17.55 -15.94 1.98
N TRP A 38 17.96 -14.94 1.20
CA TRP A 38 17.46 -14.71 -0.16
C TRP A 38 15.97 -14.31 -0.25
N SER A 39 15.36 -13.90 0.86
CA SER A 39 13.94 -13.50 0.90
C SER A 39 13.64 -12.24 0.07
N LEU A 40 14.63 -11.42 -0.20
CA LEU A 40 14.51 -10.22 -1.02
C LEU A 40 15.29 -10.39 -2.33
N ASN A 41 14.61 -10.26 -3.47
CA ASN A 41 15.27 -10.29 -4.77
C ASN A 41 15.96 -8.94 -5.07
N SER A 42 17.10 -8.98 -5.74
CA SER A 42 17.93 -7.80 -6.00
C SER A 42 17.23 -6.77 -6.86
N LEU A 43 16.44 -7.19 -7.85
CA LEU A 43 15.69 -6.29 -8.71
C LEU A 43 14.60 -5.56 -7.92
N GLY A 44 13.89 -6.28 -7.05
CA GLY A 44 12.89 -5.70 -6.16
C GLY A 44 13.51 -4.70 -5.17
N ALA A 45 14.68 -5.00 -4.62
CA ALA A 45 15.40 -4.08 -3.74
C ALA A 45 15.79 -2.78 -4.47
N PHE A 46 16.39 -2.89 -5.64
CA PHE A 46 16.79 -1.74 -6.45
C PHE A 46 15.59 -0.90 -6.89
N ALA A 47 14.56 -1.54 -7.44
CA ALA A 47 13.33 -0.85 -7.86
C ALA A 47 12.63 -0.17 -6.65
N GLY A 48 12.60 -0.84 -5.49
CA GLY A 48 12.02 -0.28 -4.28
C GLY A 48 12.74 0.98 -3.81
N GLU A 49 14.05 1.05 -3.92
CA GLU A 49 14.81 2.25 -3.58
C GLU A 49 14.45 3.43 -4.49
N LEU A 50 14.31 3.21 -5.79
CA LEU A 50 13.88 4.23 -6.74
C LEU A 50 12.44 4.68 -6.47
N MET A 51 11.51 3.73 -6.32
CA MET A 51 10.10 4.00 -6.05
C MET A 51 9.89 4.83 -4.78
N LEU A 52 10.60 4.52 -3.71
CA LEU A 52 10.45 5.21 -2.42
C LEU A 52 11.07 6.61 -2.41
N ARG A 53 11.91 6.95 -3.39
CA ARG A 53 12.52 8.28 -3.57
C ARG A 53 11.77 9.16 -4.55
N ASP A 54 10.85 8.61 -5.31
CA ASP A 54 10.04 9.35 -6.29
C ASP A 54 8.89 10.09 -5.57
N HIS A 55 9.24 11.25 -5.01
CA HIS A 55 8.29 12.04 -4.22
C HIS A 55 7.15 12.62 -5.06
N ASP A 56 7.41 12.95 -6.31
CA ASP A 56 6.41 13.50 -7.23
C ASP A 56 5.36 12.43 -7.53
N TYR A 57 5.79 11.23 -7.93
CA TYR A 57 4.89 10.10 -8.12
C TYR A 57 4.08 9.76 -6.87
N ILE A 58 4.72 9.78 -5.69
CA ILE A 58 4.05 9.49 -4.41
C ILE A 58 2.93 10.50 -4.16
N GLN A 59 3.19 11.78 -4.37
CA GLN A 59 2.20 12.84 -4.13
C GLN A 59 1.07 12.76 -5.15
N GLU A 60 1.36 12.72 -6.44
CA GLU A 60 0.37 12.63 -7.52
C GLU A 60 -0.53 11.41 -7.39
N THR A 61 0.07 10.23 -7.13
CA THR A 61 -0.69 9.00 -6.95
C THR A 61 -1.58 9.04 -5.71
N ARG A 62 -1.09 9.64 -4.62
CA ARG A 62 -1.87 9.80 -3.39
C ARG A 62 -3.09 10.68 -3.63
N ASP A 63 -2.89 11.83 -4.26
CA ASP A 63 -3.96 12.78 -4.53
C ASP A 63 -5.02 12.15 -5.45
N LEU A 64 -4.58 11.49 -6.52
CA LEU A 64 -5.47 10.76 -7.43
C LEU A 64 -6.31 9.69 -6.69
N ILE A 65 -5.69 8.90 -5.82
CA ILE A 65 -6.40 7.86 -5.06
C ILE A 65 -7.43 8.48 -4.11
N LEU A 66 -7.11 9.60 -3.47
CA LEU A 66 -8.02 10.27 -2.54
C LEU A 66 -9.22 10.84 -3.29
N ASP A 67 -8.99 11.56 -4.38
CA ASP A 67 -10.02 12.18 -5.20
C ASP A 67 -10.97 11.11 -5.80
N GLU A 68 -10.42 10.06 -6.41
CA GLU A 68 -11.22 8.99 -7.00
C GLU A 68 -11.99 8.16 -5.96
N ARG A 69 -11.41 7.93 -4.80
CA ARG A 69 -12.12 7.27 -3.71
C ARG A 69 -13.35 8.07 -3.29
N ASP A 70 -13.16 9.37 -3.06
CA ASP A 70 -14.24 10.24 -2.59
C ASP A 70 -15.33 10.39 -3.67
N ARG A 71 -14.95 10.49 -4.95
CA ARG A 71 -15.87 10.47 -6.08
C ARG A 71 -16.67 9.16 -6.14
N MET A 72 -15.98 8.03 -6.08
CA MET A 72 -16.62 6.70 -6.12
C MET A 72 -17.55 6.47 -4.92
N GLU A 73 -17.15 6.87 -3.72
CA GLU A 73 -17.97 6.72 -2.52
C GLU A 73 -19.29 7.50 -2.68
N GLN A 74 -19.25 8.74 -3.19
CA GLN A 74 -20.44 9.54 -3.47
C GLN A 74 -21.35 8.90 -4.52
N GLU A 75 -20.79 8.43 -5.63
CA GLU A 75 -21.58 7.79 -6.69
C GLU A 75 -22.25 6.48 -6.21
N LEU A 76 -21.52 5.66 -5.46
CA LEU A 76 -22.04 4.40 -4.94
C LEU A 76 -23.12 4.62 -3.88
N GLN A 77 -23.04 5.69 -3.09
CA GLN A 77 -24.09 6.06 -2.11
C GLN A 77 -25.42 6.44 -2.77
N ASN A 78 -25.40 6.88 -4.02
CA ASN A 78 -26.59 7.21 -4.80
C ASN A 78 -27.34 5.95 -5.31
N ILE A 79 -26.79 4.76 -5.17
CA ILE A 79 -27.42 3.50 -5.57
C ILE A 79 -28.20 2.92 -4.37
N PRO A 80 -29.55 2.91 -4.41
CA PRO A 80 -30.38 2.60 -3.23
C PRO A 80 -30.17 1.20 -2.64
N THR A 81 -29.67 0.26 -3.45
CA THR A 81 -29.43 -1.13 -3.02
C THR A 81 -28.08 -1.31 -2.33
N PHE A 82 -27.22 -0.28 -2.35
CA PHE A 82 -25.89 -0.38 -1.78
C PHE A 82 -25.80 0.29 -0.42
N LYS A 83 -25.29 -0.45 0.55
CA LYS A 83 -24.79 0.13 1.79
C LYS A 83 -23.28 0.28 1.68
N VAL A 84 -22.84 1.51 1.51
CA VAL A 84 -21.41 1.84 1.40
C VAL A 84 -20.84 2.09 2.80
N TYR A 85 -19.70 1.48 3.10
CA TYR A 85 -18.98 1.71 4.36
C TYR A 85 -17.88 2.74 4.15
N PRO A 86 -17.51 3.54 5.19
CA PRO A 86 -16.44 4.54 5.08
C PRO A 86 -15.14 3.91 4.57
N ALA A 87 -14.53 4.53 3.58
CA ALA A 87 -13.30 4.06 2.95
C ALA A 87 -12.10 4.88 3.42
N TYR A 88 -10.99 4.20 3.81
CA TYR A 88 -9.76 4.82 4.26
C TYR A 88 -8.52 4.35 3.47
N ALA A 89 -8.75 3.52 2.46
CA ALA A 89 -7.72 2.93 1.62
C ALA A 89 -8.07 3.13 0.13
N ASN A 90 -7.40 2.39 -0.75
CA ASN A 90 -7.66 2.38 -2.19
C ASN A 90 -8.70 1.32 -2.61
N PHE A 91 -9.65 1.06 -1.74
CA PHE A 91 -10.80 0.18 -2.00
C PHE A 91 -12.01 0.64 -1.19
N ILE A 92 -13.20 0.32 -1.66
CA ILE A 92 -14.47 0.61 -1.00
C ILE A 92 -15.15 -0.71 -0.66
N LEU A 93 -15.63 -0.83 0.57
CA LEU A 93 -16.45 -1.93 1.02
C LEU A 93 -17.92 -1.55 0.88
N LEU A 94 -18.68 -2.42 0.24
CA LEU A 94 -20.12 -2.24 0.13
C LEU A 94 -20.86 -3.56 0.41
N LYS A 95 -22.10 -3.43 0.86
CA LYS A 95 -23.04 -4.54 0.99
C LYS A 95 -24.19 -4.30 0.00
N ILE A 96 -24.51 -5.32 -0.77
CA ILE A 96 -25.64 -5.39 -1.69
C ILE A 96 -26.85 -6.01 -0.99
#